data_50231b92fcbfefcab8e06925a7087615
#
_entry.id   50231b92fcbfefcab8e06925a7087615
#
_cell.length_a   1.000
_cell.length_b   1.000
_cell.length_c   1.000
_cell.angle_alpha   90.00
_cell.angle_beta   90.00
_cell.angle_gamma   90.00
#
_symmetry.space_group_name_H-M   'P 1'
#
loop_
_entity.id
_entity.type
_entity.pdbx_description
1 polymer ?
#
loop_
_entity_poly.entity_id
_entity_poly.type
_entity_poly.pdbx_seq_one_letter_code
_entity_poly.pdbx_strand_id
1 'polypeptide(L)'
;MNISSKAKLGKNLKISDTAKIFDNVIIEDGVVIGDFCLIGLSNAVITSKKLIIKKNTKINSHSIIYQGSNIGENSIIGHNVLVREESIIGNNVQIGSFSDIEGYCIIESFSKLHSNVHVGQGSKIMCYTWLFPYVILTNDPIPPSDIRDGVTIEPFSIVCTRSTILPGKILGFGSFVG
;
A
#
# COMPACT_ATOMS: atom_id res chain seq x y z
N MET A 1 -7.40 -24.39 -0.10
CA MET A 1 -6.56 -23.17 -0.25
C MET A 1 -6.45 -22.79 -1.73
N ASN A 2 -6.72 -21.54 -2.06
CA ASN A 2 -6.57 -21.01 -3.43
C ASN A 2 -5.17 -20.40 -3.62
N ILE A 3 -4.13 -21.24 -3.50
CA ILE A 3 -2.74 -20.80 -3.63
C ILE A 3 -2.15 -21.34 -4.93
N SER A 4 -1.62 -20.47 -5.78
CA SER A 4 -0.94 -20.86 -7.00
C SER A 4 0.30 -21.70 -6.70
N SER A 5 0.53 -22.74 -7.48
CA SER A 5 1.75 -23.56 -7.42
C SER A 5 3.02 -22.80 -7.79
N LYS A 6 2.90 -21.62 -8.41
CA LYS A 6 4.03 -20.75 -8.76
C LYS A 6 4.37 -19.73 -7.66
N ALA A 7 3.53 -19.62 -6.61
CA ALA A 7 3.83 -18.79 -5.46
C ALA A 7 4.96 -19.42 -4.62
N LYS A 8 5.85 -18.58 -4.10
CA LYS A 8 6.92 -19.00 -3.18
C LYS A 8 6.52 -18.65 -1.77
N LEU A 9 6.45 -19.65 -0.91
CA LEU A 9 5.98 -19.51 0.47
C LEU A 9 7.10 -19.78 1.46
N GLY A 10 7.25 -18.90 2.45
CA GLY A 10 8.12 -19.04 3.60
C GLY A 10 7.55 -19.98 4.67
N LYS A 11 8.08 -19.88 5.88
CA LYS A 11 7.72 -20.70 7.04
C LYS A 11 6.77 -19.95 7.99
N ASN A 12 6.06 -20.70 8.84
CA ASN A 12 5.20 -20.17 9.90
C ASN A 12 4.14 -19.17 9.40
N LEU A 13 3.60 -19.41 8.22
CA LEU A 13 2.55 -18.59 7.62
C LEU A 13 1.19 -18.91 8.25
N LYS A 14 0.34 -17.87 8.38
CA LYS A 14 -1.07 -17.99 8.72
C LYS A 14 -1.90 -17.40 7.58
N ILE A 15 -2.31 -18.22 6.64
CA ILE A 15 -3.10 -17.79 5.47
C ILE A 15 -4.49 -18.38 5.60
N SER A 16 -5.53 -17.52 5.53
CA SER A 16 -6.92 -17.99 5.54
C SER A 16 -7.22 -18.88 4.32
N ASP A 17 -8.06 -19.89 4.51
CA ASP A 17 -8.52 -20.78 3.43
C ASP A 17 -9.35 -20.06 2.37
N THR A 18 -9.90 -18.91 2.69
CA THR A 18 -10.67 -18.05 1.77
C THR A 18 -9.81 -17.07 1.00
N ALA A 19 -8.54 -16.88 1.37
CA ALA A 19 -7.62 -16.01 0.63
C ALA A 19 -7.19 -16.65 -0.68
N LYS A 20 -6.96 -15.82 -1.70
CA LYS A 20 -6.46 -16.26 -3.01
C LYS A 20 -5.07 -15.68 -3.27
N ILE A 21 -4.08 -16.55 -3.47
CA ILE A 21 -2.71 -16.19 -3.80
C ILE A 21 -2.47 -16.52 -5.28
N PHE A 22 -2.16 -15.51 -6.07
CA PHE A 22 -1.93 -15.63 -7.50
C PHE A 22 -0.48 -16.03 -7.85
N ASP A 23 -0.19 -16.13 -9.14
CA ASP A 23 1.16 -16.32 -9.66
C ASP A 23 2.09 -15.15 -9.30
N ASN A 24 3.42 -15.39 -9.38
CA ASN A 24 4.44 -14.36 -9.16
C ASN A 24 4.40 -13.68 -7.77
N VAL A 25 3.94 -14.40 -6.74
CA VAL A 25 3.94 -13.94 -5.36
C VAL A 25 5.05 -14.62 -4.56
N ILE A 26 5.78 -13.83 -3.77
CA ILE A 26 6.74 -14.31 -2.78
C ILE A 26 6.25 -13.85 -1.41
N ILE A 27 6.02 -14.78 -0.51
CA ILE A 27 5.61 -14.53 0.88
C ILE A 27 6.70 -15.05 1.79
N GLU A 28 7.31 -14.17 2.56
CA GLU A 28 8.36 -14.54 3.52
C GLU A 28 7.78 -15.05 4.84
N ASP A 29 8.67 -15.44 5.77
CA ASP A 29 8.32 -16.10 7.01
C ASP A 29 7.40 -15.25 7.92
N GLY A 30 6.51 -15.92 8.66
CA GLY A 30 5.68 -15.31 9.70
C GLY A 30 4.55 -14.40 9.20
N VAL A 31 4.33 -14.31 7.89
CA VAL A 31 3.26 -13.48 7.33
C VAL A 31 1.89 -14.03 7.68
N VAL A 32 0.95 -13.12 7.96
CA VAL A 32 -0.45 -13.42 8.26
C VAL A 32 -1.35 -12.79 7.19
N ILE A 33 -2.23 -13.56 6.57
CA ILE A 33 -3.19 -13.11 5.56
C ILE A 33 -4.60 -13.52 5.98
N GLY A 34 -5.47 -12.52 6.13
CA GLY A 34 -6.86 -12.67 6.55
C GLY A 34 -7.78 -13.19 5.44
N ASP A 35 -9.07 -13.27 5.78
CA ASP A 35 -10.10 -13.83 4.92
C ASP A 35 -10.33 -12.98 3.66
N PHE A 36 -10.68 -13.66 2.56
CA PHE A 36 -11.08 -13.06 1.29
C PHE A 36 -10.07 -12.07 0.69
N CYS A 37 -8.79 -12.16 1.05
CA CYS A 37 -7.74 -11.37 0.43
C CYS A 37 -7.42 -11.86 -0.99
N LEU A 38 -7.11 -10.93 -1.90
CA LEU A 38 -6.60 -11.22 -3.24
C LEU A 38 -5.15 -10.75 -3.31
N ILE A 39 -4.20 -11.68 -3.33
CA ILE A 39 -2.77 -11.40 -3.21
C ILE A 39 -2.04 -11.73 -4.51
N GLY A 40 -1.52 -10.68 -5.16
CA GLY A 40 -0.83 -10.80 -6.44
C GLY A 40 -1.77 -10.71 -7.65
N LEU A 41 -2.88 -9.95 -7.52
CA LEU A 41 -3.78 -9.71 -8.64
C LEU A 41 -3.01 -9.01 -9.77
N SER A 42 -3.16 -9.50 -11.00
CA SER A 42 -2.53 -8.89 -12.16
C SER A 42 -3.42 -7.80 -12.74
N ASN A 43 -2.83 -6.66 -13.02
CA ASN A 43 -3.38 -5.71 -13.98
C ASN A 43 -2.99 -6.20 -15.40
N ALA A 44 -3.90 -6.13 -16.37
CA ALA A 44 -3.69 -6.64 -17.73
C ALA A 44 -2.41 -6.09 -18.43
N VAL A 45 -1.88 -4.98 -17.95
CA VAL A 45 -0.69 -4.29 -18.49
C VAL A 45 0.62 -4.79 -17.86
N ILE A 46 0.58 -5.40 -16.64
CA ILE A 46 1.78 -5.77 -15.87
C ILE A 46 1.70 -7.24 -15.49
N THR A 47 2.29 -8.09 -16.30
CA THR A 47 2.13 -9.55 -16.15
C THR A 47 3.34 -10.29 -15.55
N SER A 48 4.47 -9.64 -15.32
CA SER A 48 5.74 -10.34 -15.00
C SER A 48 6.43 -9.93 -13.70
N LYS A 49 6.05 -8.81 -13.09
CA LYS A 49 6.70 -8.35 -11.87
C LYS A 49 6.15 -9.07 -10.64
N LYS A 50 7.06 -9.41 -9.72
CA LYS A 50 6.72 -10.16 -8.51
C LYS A 50 6.13 -9.24 -7.45
N LEU A 51 5.08 -9.70 -6.77
CA LEU A 51 4.71 -9.17 -5.47
C LEU A 51 5.59 -9.83 -4.42
N ILE A 52 6.19 -9.02 -3.55
CA ILE A 52 6.99 -9.52 -2.42
C ILE A 52 6.35 -9.03 -1.11
N ILE A 53 6.01 -9.96 -0.22
CA ILE A 53 5.52 -9.66 1.12
C ILE A 53 6.57 -10.16 2.10
N LYS A 54 7.20 -9.21 2.80
CA LYS A 54 8.31 -9.50 3.70
C LYS A 54 7.84 -9.99 5.07
N LYS A 55 8.80 -10.41 5.88
CA LYS A 55 8.61 -11.12 7.16
C LYS A 55 7.64 -10.41 8.10
N ASN A 56 6.87 -11.22 8.83
CA ASN A 56 5.97 -10.79 9.91
C ASN A 56 4.92 -9.73 9.49
N THR A 57 4.71 -9.52 8.20
CA THR A 57 3.68 -8.62 7.70
C THR A 57 2.30 -9.21 7.94
N LYS A 58 1.35 -8.35 8.33
CA LYS A 58 -0.05 -8.73 8.51
C LYS A 58 -0.92 -8.03 7.49
N ILE A 59 -1.69 -8.80 6.73
CA ILE A 59 -2.70 -8.29 5.78
C ILE A 59 -4.06 -8.74 6.28
N ASN A 60 -4.91 -7.79 6.67
CA ASN A 60 -6.23 -8.09 7.18
C ASN A 60 -7.23 -8.35 6.04
N SER A 61 -8.39 -8.90 6.40
CA SER A 61 -9.40 -9.44 5.49
C SER A 61 -9.88 -8.46 4.42
N HIS A 62 -10.25 -9.01 3.26
CA HIS A 62 -10.81 -8.30 2.10
C HIS A 62 -9.83 -7.32 1.41
N SER A 63 -8.54 -7.40 1.70
CA SER A 63 -7.56 -6.53 1.06
C SER A 63 -7.08 -7.11 -0.27
N ILE A 64 -6.76 -6.21 -1.20
CA ILE A 64 -6.31 -6.56 -2.56
C ILE A 64 -4.93 -5.95 -2.77
N ILE A 65 -3.94 -6.80 -3.04
CA ILE A 65 -2.56 -6.37 -3.32
C ILE A 65 -2.19 -6.81 -4.73
N TYR A 66 -1.82 -5.86 -5.56
CA TYR A 66 -1.45 -6.12 -6.95
C TYR A 66 0.01 -6.56 -7.11
N GLN A 67 0.29 -7.20 -8.24
CA GLN A 67 1.64 -7.59 -8.66
C GLN A 67 2.56 -6.37 -8.80
N GLY A 68 3.88 -6.61 -8.72
CA GLY A 68 4.91 -5.57 -8.82
C GLY A 68 5.14 -4.80 -7.53
N SER A 69 4.25 -4.89 -6.56
CA SER A 69 4.39 -4.19 -5.28
C SER A 69 5.32 -4.92 -4.31
N ASN A 70 5.88 -4.18 -3.36
CA ASN A 70 6.75 -4.69 -2.31
C ASN A 70 6.23 -4.22 -0.95
N ILE A 71 5.89 -5.16 -0.07
CA ILE A 71 5.41 -4.84 1.29
C ILE A 71 6.51 -5.20 2.29
N GLY A 72 7.00 -4.20 2.99
CA GLY A 72 8.11 -4.31 3.94
C GLY A 72 7.78 -5.10 5.21
N GLU A 73 8.83 -5.42 5.96
CA GLU A 73 8.76 -6.24 7.18
C GLU A 73 7.92 -5.56 8.28
N ASN A 74 7.25 -6.37 9.09
CA ASN A 74 6.47 -5.95 10.26
C ASN A 74 5.38 -4.91 9.94
N SER A 75 4.96 -4.81 8.69
CA SER A 75 3.93 -3.85 8.28
C SER A 75 2.54 -4.42 8.47
N ILE A 76 1.57 -3.53 8.69
CA ILE A 76 0.17 -3.90 8.93
C ILE A 76 -0.70 -3.24 7.87
N ILE A 77 -1.37 -4.06 7.08
CA ILE A 77 -2.37 -3.63 6.11
C ILE A 77 -3.75 -3.88 6.73
N GLY A 78 -4.55 -2.85 6.83
CA GLY A 78 -5.90 -2.88 7.39
C GLY A 78 -6.88 -3.75 6.60
N HIS A 79 -8.15 -3.71 6.99
CA HIS A 79 -9.21 -4.39 6.24
C HIS A 79 -9.64 -3.57 5.03
N ASN A 80 -10.03 -4.25 3.95
CA ASN A 80 -10.53 -3.59 2.72
C ASN A 80 -9.55 -2.54 2.17
N VAL A 81 -8.26 -2.81 2.23
CA VAL A 81 -7.23 -1.95 1.66
C VAL A 81 -6.93 -2.39 0.24
N LEU A 82 -6.84 -1.42 -0.67
CA LEU A 82 -6.33 -1.64 -2.01
C LEU A 82 -4.90 -1.11 -2.11
N VAL A 83 -3.96 -1.97 -2.53
CA VAL A 83 -2.61 -1.55 -2.91
C VAL A 83 -2.39 -1.94 -4.36
N ARG A 84 -2.38 -0.95 -5.23
CA ARG A 84 -2.19 -1.17 -6.66
C ARG A 84 -0.73 -1.39 -7.01
N GLU A 85 -0.54 -1.72 -8.28
CA GLU A 85 0.71 -2.17 -8.88
C GLU A 85 1.92 -1.26 -8.60
N GLU A 86 3.10 -1.87 -8.56
CA GLU A 86 4.41 -1.18 -8.50
C GLU A 86 4.58 -0.27 -7.26
N SER A 87 3.75 -0.44 -6.23
CA SER A 87 3.87 0.35 -5.00
C SER A 87 4.89 -0.26 -4.04
N ILE A 88 5.67 0.60 -3.39
CA ILE A 88 6.68 0.22 -2.41
C ILE A 88 6.23 0.67 -1.04
N ILE A 89 5.93 -0.28 -0.16
CA ILE A 89 5.60 -0.05 1.24
C ILE A 89 6.80 -0.46 2.07
N GLY A 90 7.33 0.46 2.85
CA GLY A 90 8.51 0.26 3.70
C GLY A 90 8.23 -0.67 4.90
N ASN A 91 9.23 -0.79 5.77
CA ASN A 91 9.13 -1.59 6.98
C ASN A 91 8.36 -0.85 8.08
N ASN A 92 7.65 -1.58 8.95
CA ASN A 92 6.90 -1.02 10.07
C ASN A 92 5.86 0.05 9.67
N VAL A 93 5.33 -0.06 8.47
CA VAL A 93 4.25 0.82 7.98
C VAL A 93 2.90 0.30 8.46
N GLN A 94 2.00 1.22 8.83
CA GLN A 94 0.62 0.89 9.14
C GLN A 94 -0.30 1.59 8.14
N ILE A 95 -1.11 0.82 7.42
CA ILE A 95 -2.16 1.33 6.53
C ILE A 95 -3.51 0.95 7.11
N GLY A 96 -4.29 1.96 7.48
CA GLY A 96 -5.60 1.80 8.07
C GLY A 96 -6.64 1.26 7.09
N SER A 97 -7.73 0.70 7.63
CA SER A 97 -8.79 0.07 6.85
C SER A 97 -9.44 1.04 5.86
N PHE A 98 -9.92 0.50 4.75
CA PHE A 98 -10.58 1.25 3.66
C PHE A 98 -9.68 2.29 2.98
N SER A 99 -8.37 2.17 3.11
CA SER A 99 -7.44 3.02 2.38
C SER A 99 -7.18 2.49 0.98
N ASP A 100 -6.95 3.41 0.06
CA ASP A 100 -6.67 3.15 -1.34
C ASP A 100 -5.31 3.74 -1.70
N ILE A 101 -4.37 2.87 -2.08
CA ILE A 101 -3.03 3.24 -2.55
C ILE A 101 -2.98 2.96 -4.04
N GLU A 102 -3.04 3.99 -4.85
CA GLU A 102 -2.90 3.87 -6.29
C GLU A 102 -1.48 3.41 -6.68
N GLY A 103 -1.31 2.99 -7.93
CA GLY A 103 -0.05 2.42 -8.39
C GLY A 103 1.16 3.36 -8.30
N TYR A 104 2.36 2.78 -8.30
CA TYR A 104 3.64 3.52 -8.33
C TYR A 104 3.89 4.42 -7.11
N CYS A 105 3.22 4.17 -6.00
CA CYS A 105 3.39 4.93 -4.77
C CYS A 105 4.58 4.42 -3.96
N ILE A 106 5.22 5.32 -3.21
CA ILE A 106 6.25 4.99 -2.23
C ILE A 106 5.76 5.45 -0.86
N ILE A 107 5.67 4.53 0.09
CA ILE A 107 5.38 4.81 1.49
C ILE A 107 6.56 4.28 2.30
N GLU A 108 7.39 5.17 2.80
CA GLU A 108 8.60 4.79 3.52
C GLU A 108 8.33 4.30 4.94
N SER A 109 9.37 3.68 5.51
CA SER A 109 9.30 3.00 6.81
C SER A 109 8.83 3.89 7.94
N PHE A 110 8.14 3.28 8.91
CA PHE A 110 7.59 3.92 10.11
C PHE A 110 6.48 4.94 9.86
N SER A 111 5.97 5.03 8.64
CA SER A 111 4.82 5.89 8.33
C SER A 111 3.51 5.24 8.73
N LYS A 112 2.53 6.07 9.09
CA LYS A 112 1.19 5.64 9.51
C LYS A 112 0.13 6.36 8.70
N LEU A 113 -0.67 5.59 7.99
CA LEU A 113 -1.87 6.05 7.32
C LEU A 113 -3.07 5.54 8.12
N HIS A 114 -3.94 6.45 8.52
CA HIS A 114 -5.17 6.08 9.21
C HIS A 114 -6.21 5.54 8.23
N SER A 115 -7.43 5.23 8.71
CA SER A 115 -8.48 4.67 7.85
C SER A 115 -8.99 5.67 6.81
N ASN A 116 -9.43 5.15 5.64
CA ASN A 116 -9.99 5.94 4.54
C ASN A 116 -9.01 6.98 3.98
N VAL A 117 -7.72 6.69 3.96
CA VAL A 117 -6.74 7.53 3.29
C VAL A 117 -6.67 7.14 1.83
N HIS A 118 -6.75 8.13 0.93
CA HIS A 118 -6.50 7.94 -0.49
C HIS A 118 -5.14 8.50 -0.88
N VAL A 119 -4.34 7.69 -1.54
CA VAL A 119 -3.00 8.06 -2.02
C VAL A 119 -2.97 7.96 -3.53
N GLY A 120 -3.05 9.10 -4.19
CA GLY A 120 -3.03 9.18 -5.65
C GLY A 120 -1.72 8.67 -6.25
N GLN A 121 -1.80 8.15 -7.46
CA GLN A 121 -0.71 7.51 -8.18
C GLN A 121 0.59 8.33 -8.20
N GLY A 122 1.71 7.66 -7.97
CA GLY A 122 3.04 8.28 -8.00
C GLY A 122 3.39 9.11 -6.76
N SER A 123 2.53 9.16 -5.75
CA SER A 123 2.81 9.88 -4.51
C SER A 123 3.93 9.23 -3.70
N LYS A 124 4.68 10.09 -2.98
CA LYS A 124 5.79 9.69 -2.11
C LYS A 124 5.53 10.17 -0.69
N ILE A 125 5.37 9.25 0.23
CA ILE A 125 5.20 9.51 1.66
C ILE A 125 6.47 9.04 2.34
N MET A 126 7.30 9.97 2.81
CA MET A 126 8.57 9.66 3.40
C MET A 126 8.43 9.21 4.85
N CYS A 127 9.51 8.74 5.44
CA CYS A 127 9.50 8.07 6.74
C CYS A 127 8.95 8.93 7.88
N TYR A 128 8.38 8.25 8.89
CA TYR A 128 7.81 8.88 10.09
C TYR A 128 6.68 9.89 9.80
N THR A 129 6.01 9.77 8.67
CA THR A 129 4.86 10.61 8.30
C THR A 129 3.56 10.02 8.85
N TRP A 130 2.66 10.86 9.30
CA TRP A 130 1.36 10.44 9.80
C TRP A 130 0.22 11.12 9.05
N LEU A 131 -0.59 10.34 8.32
CA LEU A 131 -1.80 10.80 7.66
C LEU A 131 -3.02 10.38 8.48
N PHE A 132 -3.81 11.37 8.90
CA PHE A 132 -5.03 11.17 9.69
C PHE A 132 -6.19 10.65 8.82
N PRO A 133 -7.34 10.26 9.44
CA PRO A 133 -8.46 9.71 8.69
C PRO A 133 -8.96 10.64 7.58
N TYR A 134 -9.31 10.03 6.43
CA TYR A 134 -9.89 10.73 5.29
C TYR A 134 -8.96 11.77 4.63
N VAL A 135 -7.65 11.65 4.80
CA VAL A 135 -6.70 12.44 4.00
C VAL A 135 -6.73 11.96 2.56
N ILE A 136 -6.74 12.92 1.63
CA ILE A 136 -6.75 12.67 0.19
C ILE A 136 -5.52 13.32 -0.45
N LEU A 137 -4.67 12.51 -1.07
CA LEU A 137 -3.58 12.97 -1.92
C LEU A 137 -3.99 12.77 -3.37
N THR A 138 -4.15 13.85 -4.13
CA THR A 138 -4.57 13.80 -5.53
C THR A 138 -3.39 13.78 -6.49
N ASN A 139 -3.60 13.40 -7.76
CA ASN A 139 -2.52 13.20 -8.73
C ASN A 139 -2.82 13.71 -10.15
N ASP A 140 -4.04 14.17 -10.43
CA ASP A 140 -4.40 14.72 -11.74
C ASP A 140 -4.54 16.24 -11.66
N PRO A 141 -3.57 17.01 -12.21
CA PRO A 141 -3.59 18.47 -12.10
C PRO A 141 -4.66 19.14 -12.96
N ILE A 142 -5.12 18.47 -14.02
CA ILE A 142 -6.09 19.03 -15.00
C ILE A 142 -7.05 17.92 -15.44
N PRO A 143 -7.96 17.45 -14.55
CA PRO A 143 -8.84 16.32 -14.86
C PRO A 143 -9.89 16.65 -15.96
N PRO A 144 -10.18 15.70 -16.89
CA PRO A 144 -9.45 14.45 -17.04
C PRO A 144 -8.18 14.63 -17.88
N SER A 145 -7.05 14.07 -17.42
CA SER A 145 -5.79 14.06 -18.19
C SER A 145 -5.03 12.75 -18.00
N ASP A 146 -4.01 12.53 -18.84
CA ASP A 146 -3.09 11.40 -18.70
C ASP A 146 -1.88 11.73 -17.82
N ILE A 147 -1.81 12.98 -17.31
CA ILE A 147 -0.74 13.43 -16.42
C ILE A 147 -1.00 12.86 -15.03
N ARG A 148 0.04 12.30 -14.43
CA ARG A 148 0.02 11.83 -13.05
C ARG A 148 1.14 12.50 -12.28
N ASP A 149 0.78 13.47 -11.47
CA ASP A 149 1.69 14.27 -10.65
C ASP A 149 1.40 14.05 -9.17
N GLY A 150 2.06 13.04 -8.61
CA GLY A 150 1.83 12.60 -7.24
C GLY A 150 2.34 13.63 -6.22
N VAL A 151 1.75 13.59 -5.03
CA VAL A 151 2.16 14.41 -3.88
C VAL A 151 3.43 13.85 -3.25
N THR A 152 4.35 14.72 -2.82
CA THR A 152 5.49 14.34 -1.98
C THR A 152 5.29 14.90 -0.57
N ILE A 153 5.37 14.02 0.44
CA ILE A 153 5.32 14.40 1.85
C ILE A 153 6.67 14.04 2.47
N GLU A 154 7.44 15.05 2.88
CA GLU A 154 8.75 14.86 3.48
C GLU A 154 8.67 14.29 4.92
N PRO A 155 9.78 13.77 5.47
CA PRO A 155 9.78 13.07 6.74
C PRO A 155 9.20 13.87 7.91
N PHE A 156 8.68 13.17 8.92
CA PHE A 156 8.13 13.72 10.17
C PHE A 156 6.95 14.66 10.00
N SER A 157 6.29 14.63 8.84
CA SER A 157 5.12 15.48 8.56
C SER A 157 3.82 14.83 9.05
N ILE A 158 2.86 15.68 9.38
CA ILE A 158 1.52 15.29 9.81
C ILE A 158 0.50 15.98 8.93
N VAL A 159 -0.45 15.19 8.40
CA VAL A 159 -1.58 15.73 7.65
C VAL A 159 -2.87 15.37 8.38
N CYS A 160 -3.61 16.38 8.81
CA CYS A 160 -4.79 16.22 9.64
C CYS A 160 -6.01 15.71 8.88
N THR A 161 -7.02 15.31 9.63
CA THR A 161 -8.25 14.68 9.13
C THR A 161 -8.93 15.52 8.05
N ARG A 162 -9.33 14.85 6.94
CA ARG A 162 -10.04 15.44 5.80
C ARG A 162 -9.27 16.50 5.02
N SER A 163 -7.96 16.64 5.22
CA SER A 163 -7.15 17.47 4.36
C SER A 163 -7.04 16.88 2.96
N THR A 164 -7.10 17.74 1.95
CA THR A 164 -6.85 17.37 0.55
C THR A 164 -5.60 18.07 0.07
N ILE A 165 -4.63 17.30 -0.42
CA ILE A 165 -3.39 17.82 -0.99
C ILE A 165 -3.46 17.70 -2.50
N LEU A 166 -3.28 18.82 -3.17
CA LEU A 166 -3.39 18.92 -4.63
C LEU A 166 -2.19 18.28 -5.34
N PRO A 167 -2.34 17.91 -6.63
CA PRO A 167 -1.30 17.24 -7.40
C PRO A 167 0.02 18.02 -7.41
N GLY A 168 1.14 17.31 -7.43
CA GLY A 168 2.49 17.87 -7.52
C GLY A 168 2.96 18.67 -6.31
N LYS A 169 2.17 18.74 -5.23
CA LYS A 169 2.58 19.50 -4.04
C LYS A 169 3.60 18.75 -3.21
N ILE A 170 4.51 19.53 -2.64
CA ILE A 170 5.53 19.02 -1.71
C ILE A 170 5.23 19.62 -0.34
N LEU A 171 4.98 18.76 0.64
CA LEU A 171 4.94 19.14 2.05
C LEU A 171 6.34 18.95 2.60
N GLY A 172 7.00 20.04 3.02
CA GLY A 172 8.36 20.03 3.50
C GLY A 172 8.52 19.28 4.83
N PHE A 173 9.75 19.05 5.22
CA PHE A 173 10.15 18.33 6.44
C PHE A 173 9.41 18.88 7.68
N GLY A 174 8.83 17.98 8.47
CA GLY A 174 8.15 18.32 9.72
C GLY A 174 6.89 19.17 9.55
N SER A 175 6.29 19.23 8.35
CA SER A 175 5.07 20.00 8.10
C SER A 175 3.89 19.48 8.93
N PHE A 176 3.09 20.41 9.43
CA PHE A 176 1.80 20.12 10.07
C PHE A 176 0.71 20.82 9.26
N VAL A 177 -0.18 20.03 8.63
CA VAL A 177 -1.25 20.53 7.76
C VAL A 177 -2.59 20.16 8.39
N GLY A 178 -3.43 21.17 8.64
CA GLY A 178 -4.76 21.01 9.25
C GLY A 178 -5.86 21.71 8.46
#